data_e656775d708286f18cc7fa01ba3896d4
#
_entry.id   e656775d708286f18cc7fa01ba3896d4
#
_cell.length_a   1.000
_cell.length_b   1.000
_cell.length_c   1.000
_cell.angle_alpha   90.00
_cell.angle_beta   90.00
_cell.angle_gamma   90.00
#
_symmetry.space_group_name_H-M   'P 1'
#
loop_
_entity.id
_entity.type
_entity.pdbx_description
1 polymer ?
#
loop_
_entity_poly.entity_id
_entity_poly.type
_entity_poly.pdbx_seq_one_letter_code
_entity_poly.pdbx_strand_id
1 'polypeptide(L)'
;YSGANAIGVATVNASTGETKRYSINDAPKWIDRIQPESFVVDQINDWGLYVKGFLNSVISEEGVLVATEGTSLVYGTDGKAYWYTGTTSAGGDESTIGFMLVDTRTKEAKLYKQPGATETAAMTSAEGKVQEKNYQATFPVMYNILGKPTYVMSLKDKAGLVKMVSFVSVEDYSVLGLGENKEEALRNYREALASKGNSIKLENDETQQTIEGTITRINQDVQSGNTFYY
;
A
#
# COMPACT_ATOMS: atom_id res chain seq x y z
N TYR A 1 6.19 18.12 19.65
CA TYR A 1 5.24 18.40 18.56
C TYR A 1 4.34 17.18 18.44
N SER A 2 3.12 17.28 18.89
CA SER A 2 2.17 16.18 18.81
C SER A 2 1.00 16.66 17.95
N GLY A 3 0.91 16.16 16.72
CA GLY A 3 -0.29 16.26 15.92
C GLY A 3 -1.50 15.63 16.63
N ALA A 4 -2.65 15.60 15.98
CA ALA A 4 -3.85 15.00 16.52
C ALA A 4 -3.62 13.50 16.86
N ASN A 5 -4.18 13.06 17.96
CA ASN A 5 -4.09 11.67 18.45
C ASN A 5 -5.48 11.14 18.76
N ALA A 6 -5.75 9.89 18.39
CA ALA A 6 -6.90 9.19 18.92
C ALA A 6 -6.71 8.97 20.42
N ILE A 7 -7.71 9.29 21.23
CA ILE A 7 -7.72 9.07 22.69
C ILE A 7 -8.49 7.82 23.07
N GLY A 8 -9.23 7.23 22.14
CA GLY A 8 -10.04 6.04 22.34
C GLY A 8 -10.89 5.74 21.11
N VAL A 9 -11.71 4.73 21.22
CA VAL A 9 -12.65 4.31 20.16
C VAL A 9 -14.06 4.18 20.74
N ALA A 10 -15.05 4.43 19.91
CA ALA A 10 -16.44 4.14 20.21
C ALA A 10 -16.96 3.10 19.19
N THR A 11 -17.68 2.11 19.69
CA THR A 11 -18.36 1.11 18.86
C THR A 11 -19.85 1.28 19.01
N VAL A 12 -20.58 1.04 17.90
CA VAL A 12 -22.04 1.03 17.88
C VAL A 12 -22.49 -0.32 17.35
N ASN A 13 -23.31 -1.01 18.10
CA ASN A 13 -23.97 -2.21 17.60
C ASN A 13 -25.03 -1.82 16.57
N ALA A 14 -24.83 -2.24 15.32
CA ALA A 14 -25.72 -1.86 14.22
C ALA A 14 -27.16 -2.37 14.36
N SER A 15 -27.37 -3.45 15.12
CA SER A 15 -28.70 -4.05 15.33
C SER A 15 -29.44 -3.43 16.51
N THR A 16 -28.72 -3.06 17.59
CA THR A 16 -29.36 -2.59 18.84
C THR A 16 -29.18 -1.11 19.11
N GLY A 17 -28.22 -0.45 18.42
CA GLY A 17 -27.83 0.92 18.71
C GLY A 17 -26.98 1.08 19.99
N GLU A 18 -26.66 -0.01 20.70
CA GLU A 18 -25.83 0.06 21.90
C GLU A 18 -24.46 0.62 21.58
N THR A 19 -24.03 1.62 22.33
CA THR A 19 -22.74 2.29 22.15
C THR A 19 -21.81 1.94 23.30
N LYS A 20 -20.56 1.57 22.99
CA LYS A 20 -19.48 1.33 23.96
C LYS A 20 -18.28 2.19 23.63
N ARG A 21 -17.61 2.72 24.66
CA ARG A 21 -16.37 3.49 24.54
C ARG A 21 -15.24 2.73 25.20
N TYR A 22 -14.07 2.79 24.58
CA TYR A 22 -12.86 2.14 25.08
C TYR A 22 -11.70 3.15 25.02
N SER A 23 -10.84 3.12 26.02
CA SER A 23 -9.51 3.73 25.87
C SER A 23 -8.70 2.95 24.84
N ILE A 24 -7.61 3.52 24.34
CA ILE A 24 -6.74 2.82 23.36
C ILE A 24 -6.24 1.49 23.93
N ASN A 25 -5.87 1.47 25.20
CA ASN A 25 -5.31 0.28 25.85
C ASN A 25 -6.35 -0.82 26.08
N ASP A 26 -7.61 -0.43 26.29
CA ASP A 26 -8.72 -1.34 26.57
C ASP A 26 -9.51 -1.73 25.31
N ALA A 27 -9.15 -1.17 24.17
CA ALA A 27 -9.84 -1.45 22.91
C ALA A 27 -9.74 -2.94 22.56
N PRO A 28 -10.87 -3.62 22.31
CA PRO A 28 -10.90 -5.03 21.91
C PRO A 28 -9.97 -5.33 20.73
N LYS A 29 -9.38 -6.52 20.70
CA LYS A 29 -8.41 -6.91 19.66
C LYS A 29 -8.98 -6.95 18.26
N TRP A 30 -10.28 -7.14 18.10
CA TRP A 30 -10.96 -7.14 16.81
C TRP A 30 -11.08 -5.74 16.17
N ILE A 31 -10.78 -4.66 16.91
CA ILE A 31 -10.72 -3.31 16.38
C ILE A 31 -9.32 -3.11 15.79
N ASP A 32 -9.18 -3.25 14.50
CA ASP A 32 -7.88 -3.18 13.83
C ASP A 32 -7.37 -1.74 13.70
N ARG A 33 -8.27 -0.78 13.45
CA ARG A 33 -7.92 0.61 13.18
C ARG A 33 -8.36 1.52 14.32
N ILE A 34 -7.39 2.04 15.07
CA ILE A 34 -7.62 3.03 16.14
C ILE A 34 -7.15 4.41 15.69
N GLN A 35 -6.02 4.47 14.98
CA GLN A 35 -5.43 5.71 14.51
C GLN A 35 -5.93 6.03 13.11
N PRO A 36 -6.62 7.17 12.89
CA PRO A 36 -7.02 7.61 11.57
C PRO A 36 -5.82 7.86 10.65
N GLU A 37 -6.00 7.58 9.37
CA GLU A 37 -5.02 7.82 8.32
C GLU A 37 -4.44 9.24 8.37
N SER A 38 -5.32 10.25 8.38
CA SER A 38 -4.91 11.65 8.39
C SER A 38 -4.00 12.00 9.57
N PHE A 39 -4.28 11.47 10.76
CA PHE A 39 -3.42 11.72 11.93
C PHE A 39 -2.03 11.11 11.76
N VAL A 40 -1.97 9.94 11.12
CA VAL A 40 -0.70 9.25 10.88
C VAL A 40 0.13 9.99 9.83
N VAL A 41 -0.49 10.41 8.72
CA VAL A 41 0.20 11.16 7.66
C VAL A 41 0.73 12.50 8.18
N ASP A 42 -0.08 13.26 8.92
CA ASP A 42 0.37 14.51 9.54
C ASP A 42 1.56 14.30 10.46
N GLN A 43 1.54 13.23 11.28
CA GLN A 43 2.66 12.90 12.17
C GLN A 43 3.92 12.43 11.45
N ILE A 44 3.78 11.72 10.31
CA ILE A 44 4.91 11.36 9.46
C ILE A 44 5.56 12.63 8.90
N ASN A 45 4.75 13.56 8.39
CA ASN A 45 5.25 14.81 7.83
C ASN A 45 5.90 15.69 8.91
N ASP A 46 5.30 15.81 10.09
CA ASP A 46 5.90 16.51 11.23
C ASP A 46 7.24 15.87 11.65
N TRP A 47 7.28 14.55 11.75
CA TRP A 47 8.52 13.84 12.07
C TRP A 47 9.58 14.06 10.99
N GLY A 48 9.21 13.89 9.72
CA GLY A 48 10.12 14.04 8.58
C GLY A 48 10.67 15.46 8.46
N LEU A 49 9.85 16.46 8.74
CA LEU A 49 10.26 17.87 8.73
C LEU A 49 11.32 18.17 9.81
N TYR A 50 11.15 17.61 11.01
CA TYR A 50 11.98 17.94 12.16
C TYR A 50 13.04 16.89 12.51
N VAL A 51 13.18 15.83 11.72
CA VAL A 51 14.09 14.70 12.00
C VAL A 51 15.55 15.15 12.19
N LYS A 52 15.98 16.21 11.52
CA LYS A 52 17.30 16.84 11.69
C LYS A 52 17.28 18.14 12.50
N GLY A 53 16.18 18.41 13.20
CA GLY A 53 16.00 19.58 14.05
C GLY A 53 15.38 20.77 13.35
N PHE A 54 14.83 21.68 14.17
CA PHE A 54 14.07 22.84 13.71
C PHE A 54 14.87 23.78 12.79
N LEU A 55 16.14 24.02 13.07
CA LEU A 55 16.95 24.92 12.26
C LEU A 55 17.16 24.37 10.84
N ASN A 56 17.30 23.04 10.70
CA ASN A 56 17.43 22.44 9.38
C ASN A 56 16.16 22.58 8.55
N SER A 57 14.99 22.44 9.17
CA SER A 57 13.71 22.57 8.47
C SER A 57 13.42 23.97 7.94
N VAL A 58 14.09 24.99 8.46
CA VAL A 58 13.88 26.42 8.09
C VAL A 58 14.97 26.95 7.17
N ILE A 59 16.20 26.43 7.26
CA ILE A 59 17.38 27.03 6.59
C ILE A 59 17.85 26.22 5.40
N SER A 60 18.00 24.91 5.52
CA SER A 60 18.64 24.09 4.50
C SER A 60 17.76 22.99 3.92
N GLU A 61 16.72 22.57 4.63
CA GLU A 61 15.80 21.48 4.26
C GLU A 61 16.51 20.16 3.88
N GLU A 62 17.77 20.01 4.25
CA GLU A 62 18.53 18.81 3.95
C GLU A 62 18.00 17.57 4.67
N GLY A 63 17.58 16.57 3.88
CA GLY A 63 17.07 15.30 4.37
C GLY A 63 15.71 15.40 5.08
N VAL A 64 14.97 16.48 4.81
CA VAL A 64 13.56 16.59 5.16
C VAL A 64 12.78 15.54 4.37
N LEU A 65 11.99 14.73 5.07
CA LEU A 65 11.17 13.67 4.51
C LEU A 65 9.70 14.06 4.58
N VAL A 66 8.98 13.74 3.53
CA VAL A 66 7.51 13.86 3.49
C VAL A 66 6.89 12.56 3.02
N ALA A 67 5.68 12.28 3.47
CA ALA A 67 4.90 11.19 2.92
C ALA A 67 4.57 11.50 1.44
N THR A 68 4.61 10.49 0.58
CA THR A 68 4.10 10.63 -0.80
C THR A 68 2.59 10.79 -0.79
N GLU A 69 2.03 11.31 -1.89
CA GLU A 69 0.58 11.44 -1.99
C GLU A 69 -0.08 10.07 -2.01
N GLY A 70 -0.91 9.80 -1.00
CA GLY A 70 -1.68 8.59 -0.87
C GLY A 70 -1.18 7.65 0.23
N THR A 71 -2.09 6.79 0.65
CA THR A 71 -1.85 5.75 1.64
C THR A 71 -2.64 4.51 1.29
N SER A 72 -2.23 3.38 1.82
CA SER A 72 -2.99 2.13 1.76
C SER A 72 -3.03 1.45 3.12
N LEU A 73 -4.17 0.81 3.42
CA LEU A 73 -4.25 -0.09 4.55
C LEU A 73 -3.74 -1.47 4.10
N VAL A 74 -2.73 -1.96 4.77
CA VAL A 74 -2.15 -3.28 4.47
C VAL A 74 -2.14 -4.16 5.72
N TYR A 75 -2.18 -5.47 5.52
CA TYR A 75 -2.06 -6.44 6.60
C TYR A 75 -0.69 -7.09 6.54
N GLY A 76 0.03 -7.08 7.66
CA GLY A 76 1.30 -7.75 7.82
C GLY A 76 1.13 -9.27 7.99
N THR A 77 2.23 -9.99 7.86
CA THR A 77 2.26 -11.45 8.11
C THR A 77 1.98 -11.82 9.59
N ASP A 78 2.07 -10.83 10.48
CA ASP A 78 1.69 -10.92 11.89
C ASP A 78 0.19 -10.72 12.15
N GLY A 79 -0.61 -10.54 11.08
CA GLY A 79 -2.05 -10.33 11.13
C GLY A 79 -2.48 -8.94 11.61
N LYS A 80 -1.54 -8.01 11.77
CA LYS A 80 -1.84 -6.62 12.16
C LYS A 80 -2.09 -5.75 10.92
N ALA A 81 -2.90 -4.72 11.12
CA ALA A 81 -3.14 -3.70 10.12
C ALA A 81 -2.12 -2.56 10.23
N TYR A 82 -1.65 -2.09 9.09
CA TYR A 82 -0.68 -1.00 8.98
C TYR A 82 -1.15 0.03 7.95
N TRP A 83 -0.92 1.32 8.25
CA TRP A 83 -0.91 2.34 7.22
C TRP A 83 0.43 2.26 6.47
N TYR A 84 0.35 2.11 5.16
CA TYR A 84 1.48 2.13 4.22
C TYR A 84 1.47 3.47 3.49
N THR A 85 2.62 4.13 3.41
CA THR A 85 2.84 5.29 2.54
C THR A 85 4.31 5.32 2.11
N GLY A 86 4.58 5.82 0.91
CA GLY A 86 5.94 6.12 0.49
C GLY A 86 6.50 7.35 1.19
N THR A 87 7.80 7.53 1.11
CA THR A 87 8.50 8.70 1.61
C THR A 87 9.43 9.27 0.55
N THR A 88 9.39 10.57 0.37
CA THR A 88 10.24 11.30 -0.58
C THR A 88 10.93 12.47 0.10
N SER A 89 11.89 13.12 -0.56
CA SER A 89 12.46 14.38 -0.10
C SER A 89 11.46 15.52 -0.29
N ALA A 90 11.55 16.54 0.55
CA ALA A 90 10.70 17.73 0.43
C ALA A 90 10.92 18.52 -0.88
N GLY A 91 12.00 18.27 -1.60
CA GLY A 91 12.34 18.92 -2.87
C GLY A 91 11.53 18.45 -4.09
N GLY A 92 10.59 17.52 -3.93
CA GLY A 92 9.63 17.16 -4.97
C GLY A 92 10.17 16.34 -6.15
N ASP A 93 11.26 15.59 -5.94
CA ASP A 93 11.77 14.67 -6.94
C ASP A 93 10.79 13.50 -7.17
N GLU A 94 10.74 12.99 -8.40
CA GLU A 94 9.97 11.77 -8.73
C GLU A 94 10.58 10.49 -8.15
N SER A 95 11.39 10.62 -7.10
CA SER A 95 12.12 9.54 -6.46
C SER A 95 11.66 9.34 -5.02
N THR A 96 11.36 8.11 -4.67
CA THR A 96 11.13 7.72 -3.28
C THR A 96 12.44 7.40 -2.57
N ILE A 97 12.50 7.69 -1.26
CA ILE A 97 13.59 7.26 -0.37
C ILE A 97 13.27 5.89 0.21
N GLY A 98 11.99 5.57 0.33
CA GLY A 98 11.51 4.34 0.87
C GLY A 98 10.02 4.41 1.20
N PHE A 99 9.57 3.57 2.11
CA PHE A 99 8.19 3.56 2.58
C PHE A 99 8.12 3.36 4.09
N MET A 100 7.01 3.78 4.67
CA MET A 100 6.71 3.59 6.08
C MET A 100 5.53 2.64 6.27
N LEU A 101 5.65 1.80 7.28
CA LEU A 101 4.53 1.05 7.85
C LEU A 101 4.27 1.56 9.26
N VAL A 102 3.05 1.98 9.52
CA VAL A 102 2.63 2.48 10.84
C VAL A 102 1.50 1.60 11.38
N ASP A 103 1.75 0.94 12.49
CA ASP A 103 0.75 0.12 13.17
C ASP A 103 -0.49 0.97 13.50
N THR A 104 -1.66 0.55 13.01
CA THR A 104 -2.91 1.31 13.10
C THR A 104 -3.47 1.39 14.51
N ARG A 105 -2.94 0.64 15.47
CA ARG A 105 -3.34 0.67 16.88
C ARG A 105 -2.34 1.42 17.75
N THR A 106 -1.05 1.08 17.63
CA THR A 106 0.02 1.56 18.53
C THR A 106 0.74 2.79 18.02
N LYS A 107 0.65 3.09 16.71
CA LYS A 107 1.44 4.08 15.97
C LYS A 107 2.95 3.76 15.91
N GLU A 108 3.35 2.53 16.25
CA GLU A 108 4.71 2.13 16.00
C GLU A 108 5.00 2.23 14.50
N ALA A 109 6.00 3.04 14.14
CA ALA A 109 6.35 3.32 12.76
C ALA A 109 7.69 2.69 12.41
N LYS A 110 7.78 2.11 11.21
CA LYS A 110 9.02 1.56 10.65
C LYS A 110 9.26 2.14 9.27
N LEU A 111 10.44 2.74 9.07
CA LEU A 111 10.90 3.22 7.78
C LEU A 111 11.75 2.13 7.11
N TYR A 112 11.36 1.74 5.91
CA TYR A 112 12.10 0.82 5.05
C TYR A 112 12.74 1.62 3.91
N LYS A 113 14.06 1.63 3.87
CA LYS A 113 14.79 2.33 2.82
C LYS A 113 14.77 1.52 1.54
N GLN A 114 14.13 2.05 0.52
CA GLN A 114 14.05 1.47 -0.81
C GLN A 114 13.94 2.62 -1.82
N PRO A 115 15.07 3.16 -2.30
CA PRO A 115 15.04 4.22 -3.28
C PRO A 115 14.52 3.71 -4.63
N GLY A 116 13.87 4.58 -5.37
CA GLY A 116 13.31 4.26 -6.68
C GLY A 116 12.27 5.27 -7.14
N ALA A 117 11.41 4.87 -8.04
CA ALA A 117 10.29 5.68 -8.50
C ALA A 117 9.24 5.89 -7.39
N THR A 118 8.55 7.00 -7.43
CA THR A 118 7.41 7.25 -6.53
C THR A 118 6.19 6.42 -6.95
N GLU A 119 5.25 6.26 -6.02
CA GLU A 119 3.96 5.63 -6.30
C GLU A 119 3.23 6.34 -7.44
N THR A 120 3.25 7.67 -7.47
CA THR A 120 2.64 8.48 -8.53
C THR A 120 3.25 8.19 -9.89
N ALA A 121 4.58 8.11 -9.98
CA ALA A 121 5.27 7.76 -11.24
C ALA A 121 4.86 6.35 -11.73
N ALA A 122 4.75 5.39 -10.82
CA ALA A 122 4.31 4.05 -11.13
C ALA A 122 2.85 4.00 -11.59
N MET A 123 1.96 4.74 -10.94
CA MET A 123 0.53 4.87 -11.32
C MET A 123 0.40 5.46 -12.73
N THR A 124 1.08 6.58 -12.99
CA THR A 124 1.08 7.25 -14.30
C THR A 124 1.61 6.32 -15.38
N SER A 125 2.66 5.55 -15.10
CA SER A 125 3.21 4.58 -16.04
C SER A 125 2.21 3.46 -16.39
N ALA A 126 1.51 2.92 -15.40
CA ALA A 126 0.49 1.89 -15.59
C ALA A 126 -0.72 2.41 -16.38
N GLU A 127 -1.21 3.60 -16.05
CA GLU A 127 -2.33 4.27 -16.72
C GLU A 127 -1.99 4.59 -18.19
N GLY A 128 -0.77 5.06 -18.43
CA GLY A 128 -0.27 5.38 -19.76
C GLY A 128 -0.28 4.19 -20.72
N LYS A 129 -0.12 2.96 -20.24
CA LYS A 129 -0.18 1.75 -21.07
C LYS A 129 -1.59 1.36 -21.54
N VAL A 130 -2.61 1.87 -20.86
CA VAL A 130 -4.03 1.59 -21.16
C VAL A 130 -4.83 2.89 -21.30
N GLN A 131 -4.17 3.93 -21.78
CA GLN A 131 -4.73 5.27 -21.88
C GLN A 131 -6.06 5.31 -22.63
N GLU A 132 -6.23 4.48 -23.67
CA GLU A 132 -7.46 4.38 -24.45
C GLU A 132 -8.64 3.83 -23.66
N LYS A 133 -8.39 3.11 -22.57
CA LYS A 133 -9.42 2.53 -21.70
C LYS A 133 -9.87 3.49 -20.60
N ASN A 134 -9.13 4.57 -20.35
CA ASN A 134 -9.37 5.56 -19.28
C ASN A 134 -9.51 4.90 -17.89
N TYR A 135 -8.71 3.88 -17.63
CA TYR A 135 -8.65 3.27 -16.31
C TYR A 135 -7.78 4.10 -15.37
N GLN A 136 -8.12 4.07 -14.07
CA GLN A 136 -7.41 4.76 -13.02
C GLN A 136 -6.72 3.74 -12.10
N ALA A 137 -5.44 3.99 -11.81
CA ALA A 137 -4.69 3.16 -10.88
C ALA A 137 -5.12 3.44 -9.43
N THR A 138 -5.18 2.40 -8.63
CA THR A 138 -5.24 2.54 -7.18
C THR A 138 -3.86 2.86 -6.65
N PHE A 139 -3.79 3.48 -5.46
CA PHE A 139 -2.51 3.68 -4.79
C PHE A 139 -1.78 2.33 -4.62
N PRO A 140 -0.52 2.22 -5.10
CA PRO A 140 0.20 0.96 -5.12
C PRO A 140 0.79 0.60 -3.76
N VAL A 141 1.02 -0.67 -3.55
CA VAL A 141 1.77 -1.19 -2.42
C VAL A 141 3.03 -1.88 -2.93
N MET A 142 4.16 -1.64 -2.28
CA MET A 142 5.43 -2.24 -2.66
C MET A 142 5.56 -3.66 -2.08
N TYR A 143 5.93 -4.59 -2.95
CA TYR A 143 6.23 -5.99 -2.61
C TYR A 143 7.57 -6.40 -3.20
N ASN A 144 8.15 -7.44 -2.64
CA ASN A 144 9.27 -8.13 -3.29
C ASN A 144 8.69 -9.19 -4.26
N ILE A 145 8.77 -8.92 -5.56
CA ILE A 145 8.31 -9.81 -6.62
C ILE A 145 9.51 -10.26 -7.44
N LEU A 146 9.76 -11.56 -7.49
CA LEU A 146 10.91 -12.13 -8.22
C LEU A 146 12.28 -11.58 -7.74
N GLY A 147 12.40 -11.26 -6.46
CA GLY A 147 13.61 -10.66 -5.89
C GLY A 147 13.79 -9.18 -6.21
N LYS A 148 12.77 -8.51 -6.77
CA LYS A 148 12.79 -7.09 -7.14
C LYS A 148 11.73 -6.29 -6.38
N PRO A 149 12.03 -5.08 -5.90
CA PRO A 149 11.03 -4.19 -5.34
C PRO A 149 10.06 -3.77 -6.44
N THR A 150 8.78 -4.04 -6.22
CA THR A 150 7.74 -3.94 -7.24
C THR A 150 6.49 -3.33 -6.64
N TYR A 151 5.97 -2.29 -7.28
CA TYR A 151 4.65 -1.76 -6.98
C TYR A 151 3.56 -2.66 -7.59
N VAL A 152 2.58 -3.01 -6.77
CA VAL A 152 1.41 -3.77 -7.18
C VAL A 152 0.17 -2.91 -6.98
N MET A 153 -0.64 -2.77 -8.03
CA MET A 153 -1.85 -1.96 -8.02
C MET A 153 -2.94 -2.56 -8.91
N SER A 154 -4.16 -2.13 -8.67
CA SER A 154 -5.29 -2.43 -9.55
C SER A 154 -5.61 -1.21 -10.42
N LEU A 155 -6.10 -1.45 -11.63
CA LEU A 155 -6.67 -0.42 -12.48
C LEU A 155 -8.18 -0.58 -12.53
N LYS A 156 -8.90 0.52 -12.28
CA LYS A 156 -10.37 0.56 -12.19
C LYS A 156 -10.94 1.40 -13.32
N ASP A 157 -12.11 1.02 -13.78
CA ASP A 157 -12.89 1.85 -14.69
C ASP A 157 -13.57 3.02 -13.95
N LYS A 158 -14.28 3.88 -14.69
CA LYS A 158 -15.03 5.02 -14.15
C LYS A 158 -16.14 4.61 -13.15
N ALA A 159 -16.61 3.37 -13.20
CA ALA A 159 -17.58 2.84 -12.25
C ALA A 159 -16.92 2.29 -10.97
N GLY A 160 -15.59 2.34 -10.88
CA GLY A 160 -14.83 1.83 -9.74
C GLY A 160 -14.58 0.32 -9.76
N LEU A 161 -14.93 -0.37 -10.86
CA LEU A 161 -14.72 -1.81 -10.99
C LEU A 161 -13.27 -2.09 -11.40
N VAL A 162 -12.63 -3.04 -10.70
CA VAL A 162 -11.29 -3.52 -11.07
C VAL A 162 -11.34 -4.21 -12.42
N LYS A 163 -10.49 -3.78 -13.34
CA LYS A 163 -10.38 -4.31 -14.71
C LYS A 163 -9.04 -4.97 -14.99
N MET A 164 -7.99 -4.49 -14.36
CA MET A 164 -6.64 -5.01 -14.56
C MET A 164 -5.83 -4.94 -13.27
N VAL A 165 -4.77 -5.72 -13.25
CA VAL A 165 -3.70 -5.67 -12.24
C VAL A 165 -2.42 -5.20 -12.93
N SER A 166 -1.61 -4.42 -12.24
CA SER A 166 -0.30 -3.97 -12.72
C SER A 166 0.79 -4.28 -11.70
N PHE A 167 1.94 -4.73 -12.21
CA PHE A 167 3.21 -4.80 -11.54
C PHE A 167 4.15 -3.80 -12.18
N VAL A 168 4.74 -2.88 -11.41
CA VAL A 168 5.65 -1.85 -11.90
C VAL A 168 6.94 -1.91 -11.11
N SER A 169 8.08 -1.96 -11.78
CA SER A 169 9.37 -1.95 -11.10
C SER A 169 9.61 -0.63 -10.37
N VAL A 170 10.03 -0.70 -9.11
CA VAL A 170 10.44 0.48 -8.33
C VAL A 170 11.74 1.07 -8.87
N GLU A 171 12.64 0.22 -9.38
CA GLU A 171 13.93 0.63 -9.92
C GLU A 171 13.80 1.34 -11.30
N ASP A 172 12.82 0.92 -12.11
CA ASP A 172 12.55 1.48 -13.43
C ASP A 172 11.05 1.35 -13.76
N TYR A 173 10.29 2.42 -13.56
CA TYR A 173 8.83 2.42 -13.79
C TYR A 173 8.42 2.22 -15.25
N SER A 174 9.37 2.23 -16.21
CA SER A 174 9.11 1.83 -17.59
C SER A 174 8.97 0.31 -17.74
N VAL A 175 9.47 -0.45 -16.77
CA VAL A 175 9.37 -1.91 -16.72
C VAL A 175 8.11 -2.28 -15.94
N LEU A 176 7.09 -2.70 -16.65
CA LEU A 176 5.81 -3.04 -16.05
C LEU A 176 5.11 -4.17 -16.80
N GLY A 177 4.24 -4.88 -16.07
CA GLY A 177 3.35 -5.89 -16.62
C GLY A 177 1.91 -5.62 -16.20
N LEU A 178 1.01 -5.66 -17.16
CA LEU A 178 -0.43 -5.49 -17.00
C LEU A 178 -1.14 -6.78 -17.40
N GLY A 179 -2.24 -7.08 -16.75
CA GLY A 179 -3.09 -8.22 -17.10
C GLY A 179 -4.49 -8.07 -16.53
N GLU A 180 -5.46 -8.78 -17.09
CA GLU A 180 -6.82 -8.83 -16.55
C GLU A 180 -6.89 -9.57 -15.22
N ASN A 181 -5.87 -10.36 -14.92
CA ASN A 181 -5.68 -11.06 -13.67
C ASN A 181 -4.19 -11.02 -13.25
N LYS A 182 -3.94 -11.48 -12.02
CA LYS A 182 -2.60 -11.45 -11.40
C LYS A 182 -1.59 -12.29 -12.18
N GLU A 183 -1.99 -13.46 -12.65
CA GLU A 183 -1.12 -14.42 -13.35
C GLU A 183 -0.64 -13.85 -14.69
N GLU A 184 -1.53 -13.25 -15.43
CA GLU A 184 -1.21 -12.58 -16.69
C GLU A 184 -0.30 -11.37 -16.46
N ALA A 185 -0.65 -10.52 -15.52
CA ALA A 185 0.15 -9.34 -15.17
C ALA A 185 1.58 -9.74 -14.74
N LEU A 186 1.72 -10.80 -13.94
CA LEU A 186 3.01 -11.30 -13.49
C LEU A 186 3.83 -11.89 -14.66
N ARG A 187 3.21 -12.62 -15.56
CA ARG A 187 3.87 -13.14 -16.78
C ARG A 187 4.41 -12.00 -17.62
N ASN A 188 3.58 -10.99 -17.92
CA ASN A 188 3.97 -9.84 -18.71
C ASN A 188 5.08 -9.01 -18.01
N TYR A 189 5.06 -8.94 -16.69
CA TYR A 189 6.11 -8.28 -15.91
C TYR A 189 7.44 -9.05 -16.00
N ARG A 190 7.41 -10.40 -15.92
CA ARG A 190 8.61 -11.23 -16.12
C ARG A 190 9.24 -11.00 -17.48
N GLU A 191 8.43 -10.95 -18.54
CA GLU A 191 8.90 -10.68 -19.91
C GLU A 191 9.52 -9.28 -20.02
N ALA A 192 8.90 -8.26 -19.40
CA ALA A 192 9.42 -6.90 -19.37
C ALA A 192 10.76 -6.82 -18.61
N LEU A 193 10.90 -7.48 -17.47
CA LEU A 193 12.17 -7.58 -16.74
C LEU A 193 13.26 -8.25 -17.57
N ALA A 194 12.94 -9.38 -18.20
CA ALA A 194 13.90 -10.13 -19.02
C ALA A 194 14.39 -9.30 -20.24
N SER A 195 13.49 -8.54 -20.88
CA SER A 195 13.84 -7.69 -22.03
C SER A 195 14.81 -6.55 -21.69
N LYS A 196 14.84 -6.12 -20.43
CA LYS A 196 15.76 -5.09 -19.91
C LYS A 196 17.07 -5.66 -19.38
N GLY A 197 17.32 -6.97 -19.54
CA GLY A 197 18.56 -7.62 -19.09
C GLY A 197 18.65 -7.82 -17.59
N ASN A 198 17.55 -7.67 -16.86
CA ASN A 198 17.49 -7.99 -15.45
C ASN A 198 17.57 -9.50 -15.26
N SER A 199 18.61 -9.98 -14.57
CA SER A 199 18.66 -11.36 -14.13
C SER A 199 17.54 -11.62 -13.13
N ILE A 200 16.50 -12.30 -13.59
CA ILE A 200 15.40 -12.75 -12.73
C ILE A 200 15.97 -13.91 -11.91
N LYS A 201 16.09 -13.76 -10.59
CA LYS A 201 16.17 -14.93 -9.74
C LYS A 201 14.81 -15.63 -9.88
N LEU A 202 14.81 -16.70 -10.68
CA LEU A 202 13.77 -17.71 -10.58
C LEU A 202 14.00 -18.36 -9.20
N GLU A 203 13.44 -17.79 -8.16
CA GLU A 203 13.03 -18.62 -7.05
C GLU A 203 12.10 -19.63 -7.72
N ASN A 204 12.53 -20.89 -7.73
CA ASN A 204 11.75 -21.98 -8.23
C ASN A 204 10.31 -21.77 -7.84
N ASP A 205 9.44 -21.96 -8.78
CA ASP A 205 7.98 -21.92 -8.62
C ASP A 205 7.57 -23.08 -7.69
N GLU A 206 8.14 -23.10 -6.55
CA GLU A 206 7.86 -23.93 -5.40
C GLU A 206 7.12 -23.03 -4.46
N THR A 207 5.91 -23.13 -4.52
CA THR A 207 5.03 -24.02 -3.84
C THR A 207 3.60 -23.69 -4.26
N GLN A 208 3.11 -24.36 -5.25
CA GLN A 208 1.73 -24.79 -5.13
C GLN A 208 1.70 -25.67 -3.88
N GLN A 209 1.44 -25.05 -2.73
CA GLN A 209 1.06 -25.83 -1.56
C GLN A 209 -0.31 -26.40 -1.90
N THR A 210 -0.30 -27.70 -2.19
CA THR A 210 -1.54 -28.44 -2.25
C THR A 210 -2.11 -28.44 -0.84
N ILE A 211 -3.13 -27.63 -0.61
CA ILE A 211 -3.87 -27.63 0.64
C ILE A 211 -4.99 -28.65 0.46
N GLU A 212 -4.86 -29.78 1.12
CA GLU A 212 -5.97 -30.72 1.28
C GLU A 212 -6.82 -30.27 2.47
N GLY A 213 -8.06 -29.97 2.23
CA GLY A 213 -9.00 -29.55 3.27
C GLY A 213 -10.43 -29.84 2.86
N THR A 214 -11.30 -29.99 3.83
CA THR A 214 -12.74 -30.09 3.60
C THR A 214 -13.35 -28.71 3.73
N ILE A 215 -14.00 -28.23 2.67
CA ILE A 215 -14.76 -26.97 2.71
C ILE A 215 -15.98 -27.21 3.61
N THR A 216 -15.96 -26.58 4.79
CA THR A 216 -17.07 -26.72 5.76
C THR A 216 -18.14 -25.66 5.58
N ARG A 217 -17.81 -24.55 4.91
CA ARG A 217 -18.77 -23.47 4.66
C ARG A 217 -18.30 -22.62 3.48
N ILE A 218 -19.23 -22.27 2.60
CA ILE A 218 -19.04 -21.27 1.55
C ILE A 218 -20.11 -20.20 1.77
N ASN A 219 -19.69 -18.97 1.94
CA ASN A 219 -20.58 -17.83 1.88
C ASN A 219 -20.51 -17.22 0.49
N GLN A 220 -21.66 -16.87 -0.05
CA GLN A 220 -21.78 -16.19 -1.33
C GLN A 220 -22.32 -14.79 -1.09
N ASP A 221 -21.68 -13.79 -1.65
CA ASP A 221 -22.17 -12.43 -1.68
C ASP A 221 -22.24 -11.94 -3.13
N VAL A 222 -23.31 -11.21 -3.46
CA VAL A 222 -23.52 -10.64 -4.79
C VAL A 222 -23.45 -9.13 -4.69
N GLN A 223 -22.35 -8.56 -5.14
CA GLN A 223 -22.14 -7.11 -5.19
C GLN A 223 -22.09 -6.63 -6.64
N SER A 224 -23.00 -5.74 -7.01
CA SER A 224 -23.04 -5.11 -8.35
C SER A 224 -23.06 -6.10 -9.52
N GLY A 225 -23.72 -7.25 -9.34
CA GLY A 225 -23.84 -8.28 -10.38
C GLY A 225 -22.69 -9.29 -10.44
N ASN A 226 -21.68 -9.16 -9.59
CA ASN A 226 -20.60 -10.13 -9.45
C ASN A 226 -20.80 -10.97 -8.18
N THR A 227 -20.55 -12.28 -8.29
CA THR A 227 -20.64 -13.21 -7.18
C THR A 227 -19.25 -13.42 -6.58
N PHE A 228 -19.13 -13.20 -5.28
CA PHE A 228 -17.94 -13.47 -4.49
C PHE A 228 -18.18 -14.66 -3.57
N TYR A 229 -17.16 -15.51 -3.42
CA TYR A 229 -17.17 -16.66 -2.52
C TYR A 229 -16.11 -16.46 -1.44
N TYR A 230 -16.45 -16.71 -0.17
CA TYR A 230 -15.55 -16.57 0.99
C TYR A 230 -15.49 -17.85 1.79
#